data_02e518ef43d8282a5eb18ad179b00d30
#
_entry.id   02e518ef43d8282a5eb18ad179b00d30
#
_cell.length_a   1.000
_cell.length_b   1.000
_cell.length_c   1.000
_cell.angle_alpha   90.00
_cell.angle_beta   90.00
_cell.angle_gamma   90.00
#
_symmetry.space_group_name_H-M   'P 1'
#
loop_
_entity.id
_entity.type
_entity.pdbx_description
1 polymer ?
#
loop_
_entity_poly.entity_id
_entity_poly.type
_entity_poly.pdbx_seq_one_letter_code
_entity_poly.pdbx_strand_id
1 'polypeptide(L)'
;MKQKVLFWLVLFTISCHALQAQHRLKAIKAGKVIDVVQGKVLTNQIILIDSTRIVDIGPSLQIPQGAEVIDLSNATVLPGLMDCHTHLSGEPGDNYYEDMFRKTPIDAAVVAHLYAKRTLEAGFTMVRDLGGSNLIDVSLRNAINAGTIPGPRMLVATFALSATGGHGDPTTGFSPNLAFKGNPDYTGVADGPEEIRKRVRNNVKFGADWIKVLATAGVLSEEGSAGAALYSLEELKAVVDEAHRWGRKVAAHAHGAEGIKLAVQAGVTSIEHGSLLDEEGIRMMKKNGTWLVADIYDDDYILSEYAKKGFPEKIIEKERSVGRLQRENFQKAVKAGVKVAYGTDAAVYPHGGNGKQFFYMVKFGLTPMQAIQSATINAADLLEWKDRTGSITKGKLADIVAVPGDPLTDITVMEKVKFVMKEGTVYKNELGK
;
A
#
# COMPACT_ATOMS: atom_id res chain seq x y z
N MET A 1 -81.01 -13.17 27.77
CA MET A 1 -79.72 -13.92 27.83
C MET A 1 -78.62 -12.98 27.35
N LYS A 2 -77.78 -12.48 28.27
CA LYS A 2 -76.68 -11.57 27.96
C LYS A 2 -75.40 -12.38 28.12
N GLN A 3 -74.70 -12.67 27.02
CA GLN A 3 -73.36 -13.27 27.02
C GLN A 3 -72.34 -12.19 27.37
N LYS A 4 -71.57 -12.40 28.46
CA LYS A 4 -70.41 -11.60 28.79
C LYS A 4 -69.21 -12.17 28.08
N VAL A 5 -68.61 -11.40 27.16
CA VAL A 5 -67.33 -11.72 26.54
C VAL A 5 -66.24 -11.20 27.47
N LEU A 6 -65.41 -12.10 27.99
CA LEU A 6 -64.27 -11.79 28.87
C LEU A 6 -63.03 -11.59 27.99
N PHE A 7 -62.56 -10.34 27.88
CA PHE A 7 -61.35 -9.99 27.14
C PHE A 7 -60.11 -10.26 28.04
N TRP A 8 -59.29 -11.26 27.68
CA TRP A 8 -58.01 -11.48 28.28
C TRP A 8 -56.98 -10.57 27.62
N LEU A 9 -56.49 -9.54 28.32
CA LEU A 9 -55.31 -8.74 27.95
C LEU A 9 -54.04 -9.54 28.31
N VAL A 10 -53.39 -10.14 27.34
CA VAL A 10 -52.04 -10.69 27.49
C VAL A 10 -51.06 -9.55 27.37
N LEU A 11 -50.51 -9.09 28.48
CA LEU A 11 -49.34 -8.17 28.50
C LEU A 11 -48.13 -8.95 28.02
N PHE A 12 -47.73 -8.73 26.78
CA PHE A 12 -46.43 -9.14 26.28
C PHE A 12 -45.39 -8.13 26.77
N THR A 13 -44.68 -8.45 27.85
CA THR A 13 -43.48 -7.73 28.24
C THR A 13 -42.38 -8.05 27.27
N ILE A 14 -42.18 -7.19 26.27
CA ILE A 14 -41.00 -7.22 25.41
C ILE A 14 -39.82 -6.77 26.28
N SER A 15 -39.08 -7.73 26.84
CA SER A 15 -37.77 -7.48 27.41
C SER A 15 -36.85 -7.04 26.28
N CYS A 16 -36.70 -5.74 26.07
CA CYS A 16 -35.60 -5.17 25.30
C CYS A 16 -34.29 -5.52 26.02
N HIS A 17 -33.73 -6.67 25.70
CA HIS A 17 -32.32 -6.89 25.94
C HIS A 17 -31.59 -5.95 24.99
N ALA A 18 -31.28 -4.74 25.43
CA ALA A 18 -30.27 -3.94 24.78
C ALA A 18 -29.02 -4.85 24.73
N LEU A 19 -28.65 -5.32 23.53
CA LEU A 19 -27.31 -5.84 23.33
C LEU A 19 -26.38 -4.66 23.66
N GLN A 20 -25.96 -4.56 24.92
CA GLN A 20 -24.79 -3.77 25.26
C GLN A 20 -23.66 -4.40 24.43
N ALA A 21 -23.20 -3.69 23.42
CA ALA A 21 -21.96 -4.01 22.74
C ALA A 21 -20.91 -4.16 23.86
N GLN A 22 -20.56 -5.41 24.16
CA GLN A 22 -19.65 -5.70 25.25
C GLN A 22 -18.33 -5.05 24.87
N HIS A 23 -18.00 -3.93 25.53
CA HIS A 23 -16.73 -3.23 25.35
C HIS A 23 -15.61 -4.25 25.54
N ARG A 24 -14.97 -4.66 24.45
CA ARG A 24 -13.86 -5.61 24.49
C ARG A 24 -12.59 -4.84 24.77
N LEU A 25 -12.40 -4.50 26.03
CA LEU A 25 -11.18 -3.86 26.48
C LEU A 25 -10.00 -4.82 26.32
N LYS A 26 -8.93 -4.32 25.73
CA LYS A 26 -7.64 -5.00 25.64
C LYS A 26 -6.56 -4.12 26.22
N ALA A 27 -5.55 -4.75 26.81
CA ALA A 27 -4.37 -4.08 27.31
C ALA A 27 -3.12 -4.77 26.75
N ILE A 28 -2.29 -4.05 26.03
CA ILE A 28 -0.98 -4.52 25.59
C ILE A 28 0.07 -4.06 26.60
N LYS A 29 0.81 -4.99 27.20
CA LYS A 29 2.03 -4.72 27.95
C LYS A 29 3.20 -4.72 26.99
N ALA A 30 3.77 -3.55 26.71
CA ALA A 30 4.86 -3.37 25.75
C ALA A 30 6.18 -3.08 26.47
N GLY A 31 7.22 -3.88 26.23
CA GLY A 31 8.54 -3.63 26.78
C GLY A 31 9.20 -2.38 26.19
N LYS A 32 9.12 -2.24 24.87
CA LYS A 32 9.52 -1.04 24.12
C LYS A 32 8.41 -0.62 23.17
N VAL A 33 8.21 0.68 22.99
CA VAL A 33 7.32 1.27 21.97
C VAL A 33 8.11 2.30 21.19
N ILE A 34 8.11 2.20 19.86
CA ILE A 34 8.67 3.23 19.00
C ILE A 34 7.64 4.37 18.87
N ASP A 35 7.94 5.49 19.50
CA ASP A 35 7.21 6.74 19.30
C ASP A 35 7.72 7.41 18.02
N VAL A 36 7.07 7.09 16.92
CA VAL A 36 7.43 7.60 15.58
C VAL A 36 7.19 9.12 15.44
N VAL A 37 6.32 9.70 16.29
CA VAL A 37 6.01 11.15 16.25
C VAL A 37 7.14 11.94 16.88
N GLN A 38 7.65 11.50 18.04
CA GLN A 38 8.74 12.18 18.74
C GLN A 38 10.13 11.63 18.38
N GLY A 39 10.19 10.55 17.58
CA GLY A 39 11.44 9.91 17.18
C GLY A 39 12.22 9.29 18.34
N LYS A 40 11.52 8.71 19.33
CA LYS A 40 12.14 8.13 20.53
C LYS A 40 11.56 6.75 20.90
N VAL A 41 12.24 6.07 21.82
CA VAL A 41 11.77 4.79 22.40
C VAL A 41 11.15 5.07 23.76
N LEU A 42 9.93 4.57 23.98
CA LEU A 42 9.28 4.52 25.29
C LEU A 42 9.44 3.09 25.85
N THR A 43 9.69 2.96 27.16
CA THR A 43 9.84 1.65 27.80
C THR A 43 8.69 1.36 28.74
N ASN A 44 8.35 0.07 28.90
CA ASN A 44 7.36 -0.41 29.88
C ASN A 44 6.02 0.32 29.77
N GLN A 45 5.46 0.36 28.55
CA GLN A 45 4.19 1.02 28.30
C GLN A 45 3.01 0.04 28.41
N ILE A 46 1.89 0.52 28.89
CA ILE A 46 0.59 -0.14 28.76
C ILE A 46 -0.20 0.63 27.70
N ILE A 47 -0.71 -0.08 26.71
CA ILE A 47 -1.57 0.46 25.65
C ILE A 47 -2.97 -0.08 25.91
N LEU A 48 -3.91 0.78 26.22
CA LEU A 48 -5.31 0.41 26.39
C LEU A 48 -6.07 0.59 25.09
N ILE A 49 -6.89 -0.40 24.75
CA ILE A 49 -7.66 -0.45 23.51
C ILE A 49 -9.10 -0.75 23.86
N ASP A 50 -10.01 0.03 23.30
CA ASP A 50 -11.44 -0.26 23.32
C ASP A 50 -11.91 -0.52 21.89
N SER A 51 -12.40 -1.73 21.68
CA SER A 51 -12.90 -2.17 20.37
C SER A 51 -11.85 -1.98 19.26
N THR A 52 -11.94 -0.91 18.47
CA THR A 52 -11.03 -0.65 17.34
C THR A 52 -9.99 0.44 17.63
N ARG A 53 -10.05 1.12 18.80
CA ARG A 53 -9.27 2.34 19.03
C ARG A 53 -8.39 2.28 20.26
N ILE A 54 -7.27 2.97 20.17
CA ILE A 54 -6.39 3.23 21.31
C ILE A 54 -7.07 4.28 22.19
N VAL A 55 -7.33 3.93 23.44
CA VAL A 55 -7.95 4.86 24.42
C VAL A 55 -6.94 5.56 25.29
N ASP A 56 -5.80 4.90 25.56
CA ASP A 56 -4.69 5.54 26.28
C ASP A 56 -3.38 4.76 26.10
N ILE A 57 -2.24 5.43 26.39
CA ILE A 57 -0.91 4.84 26.46
C ILE A 57 -0.09 5.51 27.55
N GLY A 58 0.56 4.72 28.39
CA GLY A 58 1.43 5.25 29.45
C GLY A 58 2.06 4.16 30.32
N PRO A 59 3.13 4.48 31.08
CA PRO A 59 3.88 3.48 31.84
C PRO A 59 3.17 3.05 33.14
N SER A 60 2.22 3.83 33.65
CA SER A 60 1.56 3.61 34.91
C SER A 60 0.05 3.44 34.82
N LEU A 61 -0.45 3.12 33.62
CA LEU A 61 -1.88 2.90 33.40
C LEU A 61 -2.34 1.65 34.16
N GLN A 62 -3.49 1.75 34.81
CA GLN A 62 -4.13 0.58 35.42
C GLN A 62 -4.84 -0.21 34.32
N ILE A 63 -4.62 -1.53 34.32
CA ILE A 63 -5.34 -2.42 33.40
C ILE A 63 -6.74 -2.64 34.01
N PRO A 64 -7.82 -2.28 33.25
CA PRO A 64 -9.17 -2.48 33.72
C PRO A 64 -9.47 -3.95 34.04
N GLN A 65 -10.23 -4.20 35.07
CA GLN A 65 -10.69 -5.55 35.43
C GLN A 65 -11.48 -6.16 34.25
N GLY A 66 -11.14 -7.38 33.87
CA GLY A 66 -11.78 -8.09 32.74
C GLY A 66 -11.24 -7.73 31.37
N ALA A 67 -10.23 -6.84 31.25
CA ALA A 67 -9.55 -6.60 30.00
C ALA A 67 -8.72 -7.82 29.56
N GLU A 68 -8.77 -8.15 28.27
CA GLU A 68 -7.85 -9.12 27.66
C GLU A 68 -6.42 -8.56 27.68
N VAL A 69 -5.50 -9.28 28.34
CA VAL A 69 -4.09 -8.84 28.42
C VAL A 69 -3.25 -9.55 27.38
N ILE A 70 -2.57 -8.76 26.55
CA ILE A 70 -1.60 -9.22 25.55
C ILE A 70 -0.21 -8.81 26.04
N ASP A 71 0.63 -9.80 26.34
CA ASP A 71 1.98 -9.55 26.85
C ASP A 71 3.01 -9.51 25.69
N LEU A 72 3.55 -8.32 25.43
CA LEU A 72 4.61 -8.03 24.47
C LEU A 72 5.83 -7.40 25.17
N SER A 73 6.03 -7.70 26.46
CA SER A 73 7.11 -7.12 27.27
C SER A 73 8.51 -7.44 26.75
N ASN A 74 8.67 -8.54 26.01
CA ASN A 74 9.94 -8.97 25.40
C ASN A 74 10.09 -8.56 23.92
N ALA A 75 9.25 -7.64 23.44
CA ALA A 75 9.24 -7.21 22.04
C ALA A 75 9.29 -5.67 21.92
N THR A 76 9.61 -5.22 20.71
CA THR A 76 9.46 -3.82 20.33
C THR A 76 8.15 -3.64 19.56
N VAL A 77 7.28 -2.80 20.08
CA VAL A 77 5.97 -2.48 19.55
C VAL A 77 6.04 -1.21 18.69
N LEU A 78 5.39 -1.26 17.53
CA LEU A 78 5.33 -0.16 16.55
C LEU A 78 3.89 0.04 16.10
N PRO A 79 3.56 1.22 15.50
CA PRO A 79 2.31 1.36 14.75
C PRO A 79 2.26 0.34 13.62
N GLY A 80 1.05 -0.05 13.21
CA GLY A 80 0.86 -0.85 12.00
C GLY A 80 1.53 -0.19 10.80
N LEU A 81 2.25 -1.00 10.01
CA LEU A 81 3.01 -0.52 8.85
C LEU A 81 2.08 -0.24 7.68
N MET A 82 2.52 0.65 6.79
CA MET A 82 1.83 1.02 5.56
C MET A 82 2.76 0.88 4.37
N ASP A 83 2.23 0.35 3.27
CA ASP A 83 2.90 0.24 2.00
C ASP A 83 2.14 1.05 0.95
N CYS A 84 2.78 2.08 0.42
CA CYS A 84 2.14 3.02 -0.51
C CYS A 84 2.21 2.59 -1.98
N HIS A 85 2.80 1.42 -2.27
CA HIS A 85 2.87 0.88 -3.62
C HIS A 85 2.86 -0.65 -3.61
N THR A 86 1.71 -1.22 -3.90
CA THR A 86 1.51 -2.67 -4.02
C THR A 86 0.62 -3.00 -5.21
N HIS A 87 0.61 -4.29 -5.61
CA HIS A 87 -0.28 -4.86 -6.63
C HIS A 87 -0.83 -6.22 -6.15
N LEU A 88 -1.77 -6.19 -5.20
CA LEU A 88 -2.31 -7.39 -4.54
C LEU A 88 -3.16 -8.29 -5.45
N SER A 89 -3.42 -7.88 -6.68
CA SER A 89 -4.16 -8.68 -7.65
C SER A 89 -3.32 -9.74 -8.37
N GLY A 90 -1.98 -9.74 -8.19
CA GLY A 90 -1.10 -10.68 -8.89
C GLY A 90 0.24 -10.88 -8.21
N GLU A 91 0.99 -11.84 -8.74
CA GLU A 91 2.36 -12.17 -8.36
C GLU A 91 2.99 -12.92 -9.54
N PRO A 92 4.24 -12.63 -9.97
CA PRO A 92 4.84 -13.29 -11.11
C PRO A 92 5.04 -14.79 -10.85
N GLY A 93 4.42 -15.61 -11.67
CA GLY A 93 4.65 -17.06 -11.70
C GLY A 93 5.97 -17.44 -12.35
N ASP A 94 6.26 -18.75 -12.36
CA ASP A 94 7.48 -19.28 -12.97
C ASP A 94 7.39 -19.41 -14.51
N ASN A 95 6.23 -19.10 -15.11
CA ASN A 95 5.96 -19.15 -16.54
C ASN A 95 5.22 -17.90 -17.01
N TYR A 96 5.85 -16.74 -16.83
CA TYR A 96 5.21 -15.43 -17.02
C TYR A 96 4.41 -15.30 -18.32
N TYR A 97 5.02 -15.61 -19.48
CA TYR A 97 4.31 -15.51 -20.76
C TYR A 97 3.25 -16.60 -20.96
N GLU A 98 3.49 -17.82 -20.51
CA GLU A 98 2.52 -18.89 -20.65
C GLU A 98 1.25 -18.61 -19.83
N ASP A 99 1.42 -18.04 -18.65
CA ASP A 99 0.33 -17.64 -17.77
C ASP A 99 -0.61 -16.61 -18.40
N MET A 100 -0.07 -15.68 -19.22
CA MET A 100 -0.90 -14.70 -19.93
C MET A 100 -1.91 -15.32 -20.89
N PHE A 101 -1.59 -16.51 -21.43
CA PHE A 101 -2.47 -17.23 -22.38
C PHE A 101 -3.32 -18.29 -21.72
N ARG A 102 -2.97 -18.78 -20.54
CA ARG A 102 -3.62 -19.92 -19.88
C ARG A 102 -4.45 -19.54 -18.67
N LYS A 103 -4.15 -18.41 -18.02
CA LYS A 103 -4.89 -17.94 -16.83
C LYS A 103 -5.96 -16.93 -17.20
N THR A 104 -7.06 -17.01 -16.50
CA THR A 104 -8.15 -16.04 -16.59
C THR A 104 -8.08 -15.04 -15.44
N PRO A 105 -8.78 -13.91 -15.51
CA PRO A 105 -8.89 -13.00 -14.35
C PRO A 105 -9.47 -13.69 -13.10
N ILE A 106 -10.25 -14.77 -13.26
CA ILE A 106 -10.80 -15.52 -12.12
C ILE A 106 -9.69 -16.25 -11.38
N ASP A 107 -8.71 -16.83 -12.09
CA ASP A 107 -7.55 -17.50 -11.47
C ASP A 107 -6.76 -16.53 -10.59
N ALA A 108 -6.56 -15.28 -11.05
CA ALA A 108 -5.94 -14.23 -10.25
C ALA A 108 -6.81 -13.83 -9.05
N ALA A 109 -8.12 -13.66 -9.24
CA ALA A 109 -9.03 -13.22 -8.20
C ALA A 109 -9.12 -14.23 -7.02
N VAL A 110 -9.15 -15.54 -7.30
CA VAL A 110 -9.27 -16.57 -6.26
C VAL A 110 -8.02 -16.70 -5.38
N VAL A 111 -6.86 -16.23 -5.84
CA VAL A 111 -5.60 -16.28 -5.05
C VAL A 111 -5.23 -14.94 -4.41
N ALA A 112 -5.81 -13.83 -4.86
CA ALA A 112 -5.48 -12.47 -4.38
C ALA A 112 -5.64 -12.33 -2.84
N HIS A 113 -6.62 -13.02 -2.24
CA HIS A 113 -6.81 -13.00 -0.78
C HIS A 113 -5.64 -13.61 -0.01
N LEU A 114 -4.87 -14.54 -0.61
CA LEU A 114 -3.65 -15.10 -0.01
C LEU A 114 -2.54 -14.06 0.03
N TYR A 115 -2.44 -13.22 -1.02
CA TYR A 115 -1.49 -12.13 -1.10
C TYR A 115 -1.80 -11.06 -0.06
N ALA A 116 -3.07 -10.67 0.05
CA ALA A 116 -3.53 -9.74 1.08
C ALA A 116 -3.26 -10.26 2.49
N LYS A 117 -3.51 -11.55 2.76
CA LYS A 117 -3.22 -12.17 4.05
C LYS A 117 -1.72 -12.13 4.37
N ARG A 118 -0.86 -12.53 3.43
CA ARG A 118 0.62 -12.51 3.63
C ARG A 118 1.14 -11.10 3.90
N THR A 119 0.63 -10.11 3.18
CA THR A 119 0.97 -8.68 3.39
C THR A 119 0.55 -8.20 4.78
N LEU A 120 -0.67 -8.54 5.24
CA LEU A 120 -1.11 -8.22 6.60
C LEU A 120 -0.24 -8.91 7.65
N GLU A 121 0.06 -10.20 7.49
CA GLU A 121 0.88 -10.98 8.43
C GLU A 121 2.35 -10.55 8.46
N ALA A 122 2.83 -9.87 7.40
CA ALA A 122 4.12 -9.17 7.38
C ALA A 122 4.10 -7.83 8.14
N GLY A 123 2.95 -7.42 8.70
CA GLY A 123 2.83 -6.22 9.52
C GLY A 123 2.23 -5.01 8.81
N PHE A 124 1.92 -5.11 7.52
CA PHE A 124 1.34 -4.01 6.75
C PHE A 124 -0.18 -4.00 6.94
N THR A 125 -0.65 -3.14 7.81
CA THR A 125 -2.08 -3.02 8.16
C THR A 125 -2.87 -2.17 7.17
N MET A 126 -2.17 -1.40 6.33
CA MET A 126 -2.74 -0.59 5.27
C MET A 126 -1.84 -0.58 4.04
N VAL A 127 -2.44 -0.58 2.86
CA VAL A 127 -1.73 -0.48 1.58
C VAL A 127 -2.42 0.48 0.62
N ARG A 128 -1.65 1.05 -0.31
CA ARG A 128 -2.14 1.67 -1.54
C ARG A 128 -1.79 0.75 -2.70
N ASP A 129 -2.82 0.18 -3.31
CA ASP A 129 -2.70 -0.71 -4.48
C ASP A 129 -2.81 0.13 -5.75
N LEU A 130 -1.70 0.22 -6.50
CA LEU A 130 -1.53 1.18 -7.59
C LEU A 130 -1.74 0.60 -8.98
N GLY A 131 -2.60 -0.37 -9.09
CA GLY A 131 -3.06 -0.91 -10.34
C GLY A 131 -3.49 -2.36 -10.21
N GLY A 132 -4.71 -2.59 -10.58
CA GLY A 132 -5.31 -3.92 -10.65
C GLY A 132 -5.84 -4.20 -12.05
N SER A 133 -6.08 -5.45 -12.35
CA SER A 133 -6.79 -5.87 -13.55
C SER A 133 -8.20 -6.35 -13.19
N ASN A 134 -9.15 -6.12 -14.10
CA ASN A 134 -10.52 -6.66 -13.97
C ASN A 134 -11.21 -6.35 -12.63
N LEU A 135 -10.88 -5.24 -11.97
CA LEU A 135 -11.42 -4.78 -10.68
C LEU A 135 -11.21 -5.77 -9.52
N ILE A 136 -10.17 -6.60 -9.61
CA ILE A 136 -9.81 -7.54 -8.55
C ILE A 136 -9.43 -6.78 -7.28
N ASP A 137 -8.68 -5.69 -7.39
CA ASP A 137 -8.29 -4.78 -6.32
C ASP A 137 -9.51 -4.20 -5.57
N VAL A 138 -10.51 -3.72 -6.31
CA VAL A 138 -11.78 -3.21 -5.75
C VAL A 138 -12.54 -4.30 -5.03
N SER A 139 -12.64 -5.48 -5.63
CA SER A 139 -13.34 -6.62 -5.06
C SER A 139 -12.66 -7.11 -3.78
N LEU A 140 -11.33 -7.20 -3.79
CA LEU A 140 -10.50 -7.57 -2.66
C LEU A 140 -10.67 -6.57 -1.50
N ARG A 141 -10.55 -5.26 -1.78
CA ARG A 141 -10.81 -4.19 -0.80
C ARG A 141 -12.19 -4.33 -0.18
N ASN A 142 -13.22 -4.53 -0.99
CA ASN A 142 -14.59 -4.61 -0.52
C ASN A 142 -14.81 -5.85 0.37
N ALA A 143 -14.24 -7.00 0.02
CA ALA A 143 -14.30 -8.22 0.83
C ALA A 143 -13.55 -8.07 2.18
N ILE A 144 -12.40 -7.39 2.18
CA ILE A 144 -11.65 -7.07 3.42
C ILE A 144 -12.46 -6.11 4.30
N ASN A 145 -13.04 -5.05 3.72
CA ASN A 145 -13.85 -4.08 4.46
C ASN A 145 -15.12 -4.69 5.04
N ALA A 146 -15.70 -5.67 4.36
CA ALA A 146 -16.84 -6.44 4.87
C ALA A 146 -16.45 -7.48 5.95
N GLY A 147 -15.15 -7.66 6.22
CA GLY A 147 -14.65 -8.68 7.16
C GLY A 147 -14.77 -10.12 6.65
N THR A 148 -15.06 -10.33 5.36
CA THR A 148 -15.22 -11.66 4.75
C THR A 148 -13.87 -12.38 4.66
N ILE A 149 -12.79 -11.65 4.39
CA ILE A 149 -11.44 -12.17 4.30
C ILE A 149 -10.45 -11.30 5.07
N PRO A 150 -9.36 -11.86 5.64
CA PRO A 150 -8.30 -11.07 6.25
C PRO A 150 -7.46 -10.35 5.19
N GLY A 151 -7.04 -9.14 5.51
CA GLY A 151 -6.14 -8.35 4.66
C GLY A 151 -5.88 -6.95 5.24
N PRO A 152 -4.92 -6.21 4.67
CA PRO A 152 -4.70 -4.81 5.02
C PRO A 152 -5.89 -3.94 4.60
N ARG A 153 -6.04 -2.78 5.20
CA ARG A 153 -6.90 -1.73 4.65
C ARG A 153 -6.34 -1.28 3.30
N MET A 154 -7.16 -1.24 2.28
CA MET A 154 -6.70 -0.93 0.92
C MET A 154 -7.26 0.41 0.43
N LEU A 155 -6.40 1.20 -0.22
CA LEU A 155 -6.76 2.26 -1.15
C LEU A 155 -6.36 1.78 -2.55
N VAL A 156 -7.28 1.81 -3.50
CA VAL A 156 -7.08 1.17 -4.81
C VAL A 156 -7.12 2.18 -5.95
N ALA A 157 -6.38 1.90 -7.03
CA ALA A 157 -6.31 2.77 -8.20
C ALA A 157 -7.07 2.23 -9.42
N THR A 158 -7.55 0.99 -9.37
CA THR A 158 -8.17 0.29 -10.51
C THR A 158 -7.20 0.13 -11.70
N PHE A 159 -7.48 0.76 -12.85
CA PHE A 159 -6.63 0.66 -14.04
C PHE A 159 -5.61 1.79 -14.08
N ALA A 160 -4.33 1.45 -14.17
CA ALA A 160 -3.28 2.47 -14.39
C ALA A 160 -3.44 3.09 -15.79
N LEU A 161 -3.44 4.43 -15.86
CA LEU A 161 -3.50 5.14 -17.14
C LEU A 161 -2.18 4.99 -17.88
N SER A 162 -2.23 4.60 -19.16
CA SER A 162 -1.08 4.43 -20.04
C SER A 162 -1.38 4.94 -21.44
N ALA A 163 -0.38 5.50 -22.11
CA ALA A 163 -0.47 5.78 -23.53
C ALA A 163 -0.53 4.47 -24.34
N THR A 164 -1.08 4.51 -25.55
CA THR A 164 -1.01 3.40 -26.50
C THR A 164 0.44 2.98 -26.74
N GLY A 165 0.73 1.67 -26.65
CA GLY A 165 2.07 1.12 -26.76
C GLY A 165 2.98 1.40 -25.55
N GLY A 166 2.47 2.03 -24.49
CA GLY A 166 3.19 2.33 -23.27
C GLY A 166 3.18 1.20 -22.25
N HIS A 167 3.79 1.45 -21.09
CA HIS A 167 4.05 0.49 -20.02
C HIS A 167 2.82 -0.29 -19.51
N GLY A 168 1.64 0.30 -19.53
CA GLY A 168 0.38 -0.34 -19.11
C GLY A 168 -0.51 -0.79 -20.27
N ASP A 169 -0.03 -0.76 -21.51
CA ASP A 169 -0.76 -1.32 -22.64
C ASP A 169 -0.50 -2.84 -22.71
N PRO A 170 -1.50 -3.68 -22.40
CA PRO A 170 -1.31 -5.12 -22.32
C PRO A 170 -1.06 -5.78 -23.68
N THR A 171 -1.14 -5.02 -24.76
CA THR A 171 -0.94 -5.53 -26.13
C THR A 171 0.41 -5.18 -26.71
N THR A 172 1.22 -4.39 -26.02
CA THR A 172 2.55 -3.97 -26.49
C THR A 172 3.45 -5.18 -26.69
N GLY A 173 4.05 -5.28 -27.88
CA GLY A 173 4.95 -6.38 -28.25
C GLY A 173 4.26 -7.65 -28.75
N PHE A 174 2.95 -7.74 -28.73
CA PHE A 174 2.21 -8.89 -29.26
C PHE A 174 1.84 -8.71 -30.75
N SER A 175 1.68 -9.86 -31.44
CA SER A 175 1.19 -9.86 -32.82
C SER A 175 -0.21 -9.22 -32.89
N PRO A 176 -0.47 -8.31 -33.83
CA PRO A 176 -1.81 -7.72 -34.02
C PRO A 176 -2.92 -8.78 -34.29
N ASN A 177 -2.53 -9.99 -34.66
CA ASN A 177 -3.46 -11.10 -34.87
C ASN A 177 -3.90 -11.76 -33.56
N LEU A 178 -3.20 -11.51 -32.44
CA LEU A 178 -3.60 -11.90 -31.10
C LEU A 178 -4.56 -10.82 -30.59
N ALA A 179 -5.81 -10.85 -31.07
CA ALA A 179 -6.82 -9.90 -30.65
C ALA A 179 -7.24 -10.18 -29.20
N PHE A 180 -6.65 -9.47 -28.25
CA PHE A 180 -7.18 -9.39 -26.88
C PHE A 180 -8.51 -8.62 -26.91
N LYS A 181 -9.61 -9.33 -27.11
CA LYS A 181 -10.97 -8.76 -27.06
C LYS A 181 -11.40 -8.57 -25.62
N GLY A 182 -10.71 -7.68 -24.89
CA GLY A 182 -11.15 -7.22 -23.59
C GLY A 182 -12.27 -6.19 -23.69
N ASN A 183 -13.00 -5.99 -22.60
CA ASN A 183 -13.89 -4.85 -22.49
C ASN A 183 -13.06 -3.56 -22.52
N PRO A 184 -13.29 -2.65 -23.50
CA PRO A 184 -12.52 -1.39 -23.59
C PRO A 184 -12.67 -0.53 -22.34
N ASP A 185 -13.72 -0.71 -21.53
CA ASP A 185 -13.87 -0.01 -20.26
C ASP A 185 -12.95 -0.56 -19.15
N TYR A 186 -12.35 -1.74 -19.34
CA TYR A 186 -11.45 -2.40 -18.38
C TYR A 186 -9.98 -2.25 -18.75
N THR A 187 -9.61 -1.13 -19.33
CA THR A 187 -8.24 -0.77 -19.64
C THR A 187 -7.94 0.66 -19.21
N GLY A 188 -6.68 0.94 -18.90
CA GLY A 188 -6.17 2.28 -18.62
C GLY A 188 -5.64 3.00 -19.86
N VAL A 189 -5.63 2.36 -21.03
CA VAL A 189 -5.06 2.96 -22.26
C VAL A 189 -5.91 4.15 -22.71
N ALA A 190 -5.24 5.29 -22.91
CA ALA A 190 -5.87 6.55 -23.34
C ALA A 190 -4.83 7.50 -23.91
N ASP A 191 -5.13 8.14 -25.02
CA ASP A 191 -4.32 9.14 -25.69
C ASP A 191 -5.07 10.47 -25.79
N GLY A 192 -4.33 11.55 -25.56
CA GLY A 192 -4.89 12.90 -25.58
C GLY A 192 -5.78 13.24 -24.37
N PRO A 193 -5.95 14.54 -24.08
CA PRO A 193 -6.60 14.99 -22.86
C PRO A 193 -8.05 14.51 -22.69
N GLU A 194 -8.81 14.36 -23.75
CA GLU A 194 -10.24 14.03 -23.66
C GLU A 194 -10.46 12.53 -23.30
N GLU A 195 -9.68 11.62 -23.90
CA GLU A 195 -9.74 10.21 -23.53
C GLU A 195 -9.24 10.00 -22.10
N ILE A 196 -8.17 10.69 -21.72
CA ILE A 196 -7.62 10.65 -20.37
C ILE A 196 -8.69 11.06 -19.34
N ARG A 197 -9.39 12.19 -19.53
CA ARG A 197 -10.48 12.61 -18.65
C ARG A 197 -11.57 11.54 -18.55
N LYS A 198 -11.93 10.94 -19.68
CA LYS A 198 -12.91 9.87 -19.72
C LYS A 198 -12.43 8.66 -18.89
N ARG A 199 -11.15 8.27 -18.99
CA ARG A 199 -10.58 7.16 -18.22
C ARG A 199 -10.52 7.45 -16.72
N VAL A 200 -10.12 8.64 -16.32
CA VAL A 200 -10.15 9.04 -14.91
C VAL A 200 -11.57 8.90 -14.34
N ARG A 201 -12.59 9.40 -15.06
CA ARG A 201 -14.00 9.26 -14.66
C ARG A 201 -14.41 7.79 -14.55
N ASN A 202 -13.96 6.96 -15.49
CA ASN A 202 -14.23 5.53 -15.50
C ASN A 202 -13.61 4.82 -14.28
N ASN A 203 -12.36 5.13 -13.94
CA ASN A 203 -11.72 4.60 -12.74
C ASN A 203 -12.48 5.00 -11.47
N VAL A 204 -12.87 6.27 -11.35
CA VAL A 204 -13.71 6.75 -10.24
C VAL A 204 -15.06 6.05 -10.19
N LYS A 205 -15.73 5.89 -11.34
CA LYS A 205 -16.99 5.14 -11.47
C LYS A 205 -16.88 3.72 -10.91
N PHE A 206 -15.75 3.06 -11.13
CA PHE A 206 -15.49 1.70 -10.66
C PHE A 206 -14.92 1.65 -9.23
N GLY A 207 -14.76 2.78 -8.57
CA GLY A 207 -14.42 2.84 -7.15
C GLY A 207 -12.95 3.09 -6.84
N ALA A 208 -12.20 3.70 -7.74
CA ALA A 208 -10.83 4.13 -7.46
C ALA A 208 -10.79 5.15 -6.31
N ASP A 209 -9.90 4.92 -5.34
CA ASP A 209 -9.57 5.85 -4.26
C ASP A 209 -8.45 6.80 -4.70
N TRP A 210 -7.57 6.33 -5.57
CA TRP A 210 -6.44 7.05 -6.18
C TRP A 210 -6.45 6.87 -7.69
N ILE A 211 -5.76 7.76 -8.39
CA ILE A 211 -5.49 7.58 -9.83
C ILE A 211 -4.00 7.26 -9.99
N LYS A 212 -3.69 6.20 -10.73
CA LYS A 212 -2.33 5.86 -11.16
C LYS A 212 -2.15 6.24 -12.62
N VAL A 213 -1.06 6.93 -12.93
CA VAL A 213 -0.64 7.22 -14.31
C VAL A 213 0.78 6.70 -14.53
N LEU A 214 1.04 6.19 -15.70
CA LEU A 214 2.34 5.69 -16.14
C LEU A 214 2.98 6.79 -17.01
N ALA A 215 3.72 7.70 -16.36
CA ALA A 215 4.30 8.86 -17.01
C ALA A 215 5.51 8.51 -17.88
N THR A 216 6.14 7.35 -17.62
CA THR A 216 7.27 6.84 -18.41
C THR A 216 7.11 5.38 -18.78
N ALA A 217 7.88 4.93 -19.76
CA ALA A 217 8.17 3.52 -20.00
C ALA A 217 8.82 2.89 -18.76
N GLY A 218 8.55 1.60 -18.54
CA GLY A 218 9.00 0.84 -17.38
C GLY A 218 10.03 -0.24 -17.71
N VAL A 219 10.43 -0.96 -16.66
CA VAL A 219 11.33 -2.12 -16.78
C VAL A 219 10.59 -3.36 -17.28
N LEU A 220 9.45 -3.67 -16.65
CA LEU A 220 8.73 -4.94 -16.82
C LEU A 220 7.76 -4.95 -18.02
N SER A 221 8.06 -4.27 -19.08
CA SER A 221 7.23 -4.17 -20.28
C SER A 221 8.06 -4.21 -21.57
N GLU A 222 7.38 -4.41 -22.69
CA GLU A 222 8.03 -4.70 -23.98
C GLU A 222 8.50 -3.43 -24.73
N GLU A 223 8.00 -2.24 -24.39
CA GLU A 223 8.37 -0.98 -25.01
C GLU A 223 9.86 -0.63 -24.80
N GLY A 224 10.36 0.39 -25.48
CA GLY A 224 11.75 0.81 -25.55
C GLY A 224 12.52 0.94 -24.24
N SER A 225 13.38 1.93 -24.13
CA SER A 225 14.21 2.13 -22.94
C SER A 225 13.37 2.54 -21.71
N ALA A 226 13.66 1.94 -20.56
CA ALA A 226 13.04 2.37 -19.30
C ALA A 226 13.27 3.87 -19.09
N GLY A 227 12.16 4.60 -18.81
CA GLY A 227 12.23 6.04 -18.53
C GLY A 227 11.88 6.98 -19.68
N ALA A 228 11.62 6.49 -20.91
CA ALA A 228 11.07 7.34 -21.96
C ALA A 228 9.73 7.96 -21.53
N ALA A 229 9.56 9.28 -21.68
CA ALA A 229 8.30 9.95 -21.35
C ALA A 229 7.17 9.47 -22.29
N LEU A 230 6.05 9.05 -21.71
CA LEU A 230 4.90 8.50 -22.45
C LEU A 230 3.80 9.53 -22.69
N TYR A 231 3.73 10.55 -21.84
CA TYR A 231 2.72 11.59 -21.92
C TYR A 231 3.33 12.98 -21.96
N SER A 232 2.68 13.87 -22.69
CA SER A 232 2.96 15.31 -22.66
C SER A 232 2.52 15.94 -21.34
N LEU A 233 2.99 17.16 -21.08
CA LEU A 233 2.53 17.94 -19.92
C LEU A 233 1.02 18.21 -19.96
N GLU A 234 0.45 18.43 -21.13
CA GLU A 234 -0.98 18.68 -21.30
C GLU A 234 -1.81 17.47 -20.89
N GLU A 235 -1.39 16.29 -21.31
CA GLU A 235 -2.02 15.01 -20.95
C GLU A 235 -1.93 14.72 -19.45
N LEU A 236 -0.75 14.89 -18.85
CA LEU A 236 -0.56 14.70 -17.40
C LEU A 236 -1.39 15.72 -16.59
N LYS A 237 -1.52 16.96 -17.05
CA LYS A 237 -2.43 17.94 -16.43
C LYS A 237 -3.89 17.51 -16.54
N ALA A 238 -4.31 16.93 -17.67
CA ALA A 238 -5.66 16.41 -17.81
C ALA A 238 -5.96 15.29 -16.80
N VAL A 239 -4.98 14.40 -16.50
CA VAL A 239 -5.09 13.40 -15.42
C VAL A 239 -5.32 14.08 -14.08
N VAL A 240 -4.42 15.02 -13.71
CA VAL A 240 -4.41 15.65 -12.38
C VAL A 240 -5.66 16.50 -12.16
N ASP A 241 -6.01 17.34 -13.13
CA ASP A 241 -7.16 18.23 -13.03
C ASP A 241 -8.47 17.44 -12.91
N GLU A 242 -8.63 16.38 -13.70
CA GLU A 242 -9.84 15.57 -13.63
C GLU A 242 -9.89 14.77 -12.32
N ALA A 243 -8.78 14.17 -11.88
CA ALA A 243 -8.71 13.47 -10.60
C ALA A 243 -9.09 14.38 -9.43
N HIS A 244 -8.56 15.60 -9.38
CA HIS A 244 -8.85 16.58 -8.34
C HIS A 244 -10.32 17.00 -8.30
N ARG A 245 -11.01 17.11 -9.45
CA ARG A 245 -12.46 17.38 -9.50
C ARG A 245 -13.27 16.31 -8.77
N TRP A 246 -12.77 15.09 -8.74
CA TRP A 246 -13.39 13.96 -8.04
C TRP A 246 -12.81 13.74 -6.62
N GLY A 247 -11.99 14.69 -6.14
CA GLY A 247 -11.32 14.55 -4.83
C GLY A 247 -10.35 13.38 -4.77
N ARG A 248 -9.74 13.00 -5.91
CA ARG A 248 -8.74 11.93 -5.99
C ARG A 248 -7.35 12.50 -6.19
N LYS A 249 -6.35 11.84 -5.61
CA LYS A 249 -4.93 12.16 -5.79
C LYS A 249 -4.33 11.28 -6.88
N VAL A 250 -3.18 11.72 -7.40
CA VAL A 250 -2.50 11.05 -8.50
C VAL A 250 -1.13 10.57 -8.06
N ALA A 251 -0.86 9.28 -8.32
CA ALA A 251 0.45 8.65 -8.22
C ALA A 251 1.01 8.41 -9.63
N ALA A 252 2.26 8.79 -9.88
CA ALA A 252 2.87 8.67 -11.19
C ALA A 252 4.05 7.67 -11.15
N HIS A 253 3.93 6.55 -11.87
CA HIS A 253 5.08 5.75 -12.25
C HIS A 253 5.99 6.60 -13.13
N ALA A 254 7.25 6.78 -12.73
CA ALA A 254 8.20 7.54 -13.51
C ALA A 254 9.64 7.14 -13.19
N HIS A 255 10.34 6.57 -14.16
CA HIS A 255 11.78 6.28 -14.06
C HIS A 255 12.64 7.43 -14.59
N GLY A 256 12.34 7.93 -15.79
CA GLY A 256 13.17 8.92 -16.49
C GLY A 256 12.99 10.35 -15.98
N ALA A 257 14.10 11.10 -15.94
CA ALA A 257 14.12 12.47 -15.41
C ALA A 257 13.11 13.42 -16.10
N GLU A 258 12.93 13.30 -17.41
CA GLU A 258 11.97 14.13 -18.16
C GLU A 258 10.53 13.84 -17.71
N GLY A 259 10.12 12.56 -17.72
CA GLY A 259 8.78 12.16 -17.29
C GLY A 259 8.52 12.52 -15.82
N ILE A 260 9.51 12.37 -14.93
CA ILE A 260 9.42 12.82 -13.53
C ILE A 260 9.12 14.31 -13.46
N LYS A 261 9.89 15.15 -14.20
CA LYS A 261 9.71 16.60 -14.18
C LYS A 261 8.35 17.01 -14.73
N LEU A 262 7.90 16.39 -15.82
CA LEU A 262 6.57 16.64 -16.40
C LEU A 262 5.46 16.26 -15.41
N ALA A 263 5.57 15.09 -14.76
CA ALA A 263 4.59 14.65 -13.76
C ALA A 263 4.54 15.59 -12.54
N VAL A 264 5.70 15.99 -12.01
CA VAL A 264 5.78 16.98 -10.90
C VAL A 264 5.21 18.33 -11.32
N GLN A 265 5.49 18.79 -12.54
CA GLN A 265 4.95 20.05 -13.08
C GLN A 265 3.42 19.98 -13.30
N ALA A 266 2.90 18.81 -13.64
CA ALA A 266 1.46 18.58 -13.75
C ALA A 266 0.75 18.58 -12.38
N GLY A 267 1.47 18.38 -11.28
CA GLY A 267 0.93 18.44 -9.92
C GLY A 267 0.58 17.08 -9.32
N VAL A 268 1.25 16.00 -9.74
CA VAL A 268 1.05 14.67 -9.12
C VAL A 268 1.44 14.69 -7.64
N THR A 269 0.79 13.85 -6.84
CA THR A 269 1.02 13.79 -5.39
C THR A 269 2.27 13.01 -5.05
N SER A 270 2.55 11.92 -5.78
CA SER A 270 3.75 11.10 -5.59
C SER A 270 4.36 10.66 -6.92
N ILE A 271 5.68 10.53 -6.90
CA ILE A 271 6.46 9.84 -7.91
C ILE A 271 6.81 8.47 -7.35
N GLU A 272 6.45 7.45 -8.09
CA GLU A 272 6.79 6.06 -7.81
C GLU A 272 8.12 5.74 -8.54
N HIS A 273 8.96 4.90 -7.94
CA HIS A 273 10.29 4.51 -8.43
C HIS A 273 11.33 5.65 -8.41
N GLY A 274 11.22 6.63 -9.30
CA GLY A 274 12.16 7.76 -9.37
C GLY A 274 13.58 7.39 -9.79
N SER A 275 13.77 6.32 -10.58
CA SER A 275 15.07 5.66 -10.79
C SER A 275 16.14 6.59 -11.38
N LEU A 276 15.80 7.40 -12.36
CA LEU A 276 16.72 8.33 -13.02
C LEU A 276 16.47 9.79 -12.60
N LEU A 277 16.00 9.99 -11.36
CA LEU A 277 15.73 11.31 -10.80
C LEU A 277 17.00 12.17 -10.76
N ASP A 278 16.99 13.28 -11.49
CA ASP A 278 18.08 14.23 -11.55
C ASP A 278 17.98 15.34 -10.48
N GLU A 279 19.02 16.20 -10.39
CA GLU A 279 19.03 17.29 -9.43
C GLU A 279 17.90 18.30 -9.62
N GLU A 280 17.46 18.53 -10.86
CA GLU A 280 16.35 19.42 -11.16
C GLU A 280 15.03 18.81 -10.67
N GLY A 281 14.79 17.54 -10.98
CA GLY A 281 13.64 16.80 -10.47
C GLY A 281 13.58 16.80 -8.94
N ILE A 282 14.71 16.56 -8.27
CA ILE A 282 14.82 16.66 -6.80
C ILE A 282 14.38 18.05 -6.30
N ARG A 283 14.89 19.13 -6.93
CA ARG A 283 14.50 20.50 -6.55
C ARG A 283 13.00 20.74 -6.77
N MET A 284 12.46 20.27 -7.89
CA MET A 284 11.04 20.43 -8.21
C MET A 284 10.17 19.66 -7.22
N MET A 285 10.47 18.39 -6.91
CA MET A 285 9.74 17.59 -5.93
C MET A 285 9.73 18.26 -4.56
N LYS A 286 10.90 18.73 -4.10
CA LYS A 286 11.00 19.45 -2.83
C LYS A 286 10.18 20.74 -2.80
N LYS A 287 10.24 21.53 -3.86
CA LYS A 287 9.47 22.80 -3.99
C LYS A 287 7.96 22.56 -3.97
N ASN A 288 7.49 21.53 -4.66
CA ASN A 288 6.07 21.22 -4.79
C ASN A 288 5.54 20.33 -3.66
N GLY A 289 6.41 19.79 -2.80
CA GLY A 289 6.04 18.86 -1.74
C GLY A 289 5.63 17.48 -2.26
N THR A 290 6.01 17.12 -3.49
CA THR A 290 5.75 15.81 -4.10
C THR A 290 6.52 14.73 -3.37
N TRP A 291 5.85 13.62 -3.05
CA TRP A 291 6.43 12.49 -2.36
C TRP A 291 7.24 11.60 -3.30
N LEU A 292 8.32 11.02 -2.80
CA LEU A 292 9.02 9.90 -3.43
C LEU A 292 8.60 8.60 -2.76
N VAL A 293 8.16 7.63 -3.56
CA VAL A 293 7.81 6.28 -3.13
C VAL A 293 8.67 5.32 -3.97
N ALA A 294 9.86 5.01 -3.46
CA ALA A 294 10.86 4.23 -4.18
C ALA A 294 10.92 2.78 -3.66
N ASP A 295 10.99 1.85 -4.57
CA ASP A 295 11.01 0.40 -4.43
C ASP A 295 12.43 -0.16 -4.62
N ILE A 296 13.37 0.31 -3.84
CA ILE A 296 14.83 0.11 -4.04
C ILE A 296 15.36 -1.30 -3.70
N TYR A 297 14.48 -2.23 -3.31
CA TYR A 297 14.81 -3.65 -3.17
C TYR A 297 14.65 -4.42 -4.49
N ASP A 298 13.75 -4.00 -5.38
CA ASP A 298 13.31 -4.75 -6.55
C ASP A 298 14.45 -5.13 -7.50
N ASP A 299 15.45 -4.25 -7.67
CA ASP A 299 16.66 -4.52 -8.44
C ASP A 299 17.33 -5.85 -8.06
N ASP A 300 17.54 -6.11 -6.77
CA ASP A 300 18.17 -7.37 -6.35
C ASP A 300 17.30 -8.59 -6.66
N TYR A 301 15.99 -8.48 -6.53
CA TYR A 301 15.09 -9.59 -6.83
C TYR A 301 14.97 -9.85 -8.33
N ILE A 302 14.78 -8.82 -9.13
CA ILE A 302 14.69 -8.93 -10.59
C ILE A 302 15.98 -9.57 -11.14
N LEU A 303 17.14 -9.04 -10.76
CA LEU A 303 18.42 -9.54 -11.26
C LEU A 303 18.76 -10.96 -10.79
N SER A 304 18.26 -11.40 -9.64
CA SER A 304 18.55 -12.75 -9.12
C SER A 304 17.56 -13.83 -9.57
N GLU A 305 16.28 -13.46 -9.78
CA GLU A 305 15.20 -14.43 -9.92
C GLU A 305 14.52 -14.43 -11.30
N TYR A 306 14.44 -13.29 -12.01
CA TYR A 306 13.61 -13.20 -13.22
C TYR A 306 14.10 -14.05 -14.40
N ALA A 307 15.43 -14.21 -14.57
CA ALA A 307 15.96 -15.12 -15.58
C ALA A 307 15.51 -16.57 -15.33
N LYS A 308 15.42 -17.00 -14.06
CA LYS A 308 14.95 -18.33 -13.67
C LYS A 308 13.45 -18.52 -13.91
N LYS A 309 12.69 -17.42 -13.93
CA LYS A 309 11.23 -17.37 -14.15
C LYS A 309 10.84 -17.21 -15.63
N GLY A 310 11.81 -17.26 -16.53
CA GLY A 310 11.57 -17.20 -17.97
C GLY A 310 11.29 -15.80 -18.52
N PHE A 311 11.66 -14.74 -17.78
CA PHE A 311 11.59 -13.38 -18.31
C PHE A 311 12.64 -13.14 -19.40
N PRO A 312 12.33 -12.35 -20.44
CA PRO A 312 13.27 -12.03 -21.50
C PRO A 312 14.50 -11.29 -20.98
N GLU A 313 15.66 -11.57 -21.57
CA GLU A 313 16.93 -10.90 -21.23
C GLU A 313 16.83 -9.38 -21.35
N LYS A 314 16.07 -8.85 -22.31
CA LYS A 314 15.87 -7.39 -22.47
C LYS A 314 15.24 -6.71 -21.24
N ILE A 315 14.38 -7.40 -20.49
CA ILE A 315 13.80 -6.88 -19.24
C ILE A 315 14.89 -6.82 -18.17
N ILE A 316 15.70 -7.87 -18.07
CA ILE A 316 16.81 -7.94 -17.11
C ILE A 316 17.87 -6.87 -17.44
N GLU A 317 18.14 -6.63 -18.72
CA GLU A 317 19.06 -5.56 -19.16
C GLU A 317 18.53 -4.16 -18.83
N LYS A 318 17.22 -3.93 -18.98
CA LYS A 318 16.60 -2.67 -18.53
C LYS A 318 16.84 -2.43 -17.03
N GLU A 319 16.62 -3.45 -16.19
CA GLU A 319 16.87 -3.35 -14.75
C GLU A 319 18.34 -3.06 -14.46
N ARG A 320 19.29 -3.76 -15.11
CA ARG A 320 20.73 -3.47 -14.98
C ARG A 320 21.07 -2.01 -15.28
N SER A 321 20.31 -1.37 -16.17
CA SER A 321 20.54 0.02 -16.57
C SER A 321 19.99 1.04 -15.57
N VAL A 322 18.99 0.71 -14.77
CA VAL A 322 18.31 1.67 -13.89
C VAL A 322 18.45 1.38 -12.39
N GLY A 323 18.52 0.10 -11.99
CA GLY A 323 18.43 -0.29 -10.57
C GLY A 323 19.50 0.34 -9.67
N ARG A 324 20.78 0.30 -10.10
CA ARG A 324 21.86 0.97 -9.34
C ARG A 324 21.64 2.48 -9.28
N LEU A 325 21.24 3.11 -10.38
CA LEU A 325 20.99 4.55 -10.45
C LEU A 325 19.82 4.96 -9.56
N GLN A 326 18.79 4.14 -9.47
CA GLN A 326 17.65 4.34 -8.56
C GLN A 326 18.15 4.49 -7.11
N ARG A 327 19.01 3.61 -6.64
CA ARG A 327 19.57 3.64 -5.27
C ARG A 327 20.42 4.87 -5.03
N GLU A 328 21.28 5.25 -5.98
CA GLU A 328 22.10 6.44 -5.91
C GLU A 328 21.25 7.73 -5.88
N ASN A 329 20.21 7.79 -6.71
CA ASN A 329 19.31 8.95 -6.80
C ASN A 329 18.35 9.02 -5.61
N PHE A 330 17.90 7.88 -5.09
CA PHE A 330 17.19 7.84 -3.79
C PHE A 330 18.03 8.46 -2.69
N GLN A 331 19.31 8.09 -2.57
CA GLN A 331 20.21 8.67 -1.58
C GLN A 331 20.37 10.19 -1.74
N LYS A 332 20.49 10.70 -2.98
CA LYS A 332 20.55 12.14 -3.27
C LYS A 332 19.24 12.83 -2.87
N ALA A 333 18.08 12.24 -3.17
CA ALA A 333 16.77 12.78 -2.83
C ALA A 333 16.56 12.85 -1.32
N VAL A 334 16.93 11.80 -0.57
CA VAL A 334 16.90 11.76 0.89
C VAL A 334 17.79 12.86 1.47
N LYS A 335 19.04 12.97 1.01
CA LYS A 335 19.99 14.01 1.46
C LYS A 335 19.49 15.43 1.18
N ALA A 336 18.79 15.62 0.07
CA ALA A 336 18.20 16.90 -0.28
C ALA A 336 16.93 17.24 0.52
N GLY A 337 16.36 16.28 1.26
CA GLY A 337 15.14 16.46 2.06
C GLY A 337 13.85 16.38 1.24
N VAL A 338 13.81 15.56 0.20
CA VAL A 338 12.56 15.16 -0.46
C VAL A 338 11.74 14.33 0.52
N LYS A 339 10.43 14.51 0.53
CA LYS A 339 9.52 13.69 1.33
C LYS A 339 9.53 12.25 0.83
N VAL A 340 9.75 11.28 1.72
CA VAL A 340 9.76 9.86 1.37
C VAL A 340 8.65 9.14 2.14
N ALA A 341 7.86 8.34 1.42
CA ALA A 341 6.95 7.36 1.98
C ALA A 341 7.37 5.95 1.52
N TYR A 342 7.03 4.96 2.34
CA TYR A 342 7.37 3.57 2.10
C TYR A 342 6.55 3.00 0.95
N GLY A 343 7.18 2.32 0.02
CA GLY A 343 6.54 1.59 -1.06
C GLY A 343 7.46 0.48 -1.56
N THR A 344 6.88 -0.61 -2.03
CA THR A 344 7.62 -1.83 -2.31
C THR A 344 7.44 -2.39 -3.70
N ASP A 345 6.43 -1.94 -4.44
CA ASP A 345 5.99 -2.56 -5.69
C ASP A 345 5.78 -4.09 -5.56
N ALA A 346 5.36 -4.54 -4.36
CA ALA A 346 5.11 -5.96 -4.12
C ALA A 346 4.06 -6.50 -5.09
N ALA A 347 4.41 -7.45 -5.80
CA ALA A 347 4.07 -8.26 -6.94
C ALA A 347 5.29 -8.41 -7.86
N VAL A 348 6.22 -7.45 -7.89
CA VAL A 348 7.54 -7.65 -8.52
C VAL A 348 8.27 -8.80 -7.80
N TYR A 349 8.12 -8.90 -6.51
CA TYR A 349 8.53 -10.05 -5.70
C TYR A 349 7.35 -10.58 -4.84
N PRO A 350 7.47 -11.78 -4.25
CA PRO A 350 6.38 -12.39 -3.50
C PRO A 350 5.86 -11.53 -2.35
N HIS A 351 4.54 -11.38 -2.27
CA HIS A 351 3.86 -10.70 -1.16
C HIS A 351 4.22 -11.32 0.20
N GLY A 352 4.34 -10.47 1.22
CA GLY A 352 4.86 -10.85 2.53
C GLY A 352 6.35 -10.57 2.70
N GLY A 353 7.09 -10.33 1.60
CA GLY A 353 8.47 -9.88 1.60
C GLY A 353 8.65 -8.36 1.78
N ASN A 354 7.56 -7.62 1.94
CA ASN A 354 7.56 -6.15 2.01
C ASN A 354 8.57 -5.58 3.02
N GLY A 355 8.82 -6.26 4.14
CA GLY A 355 9.79 -5.83 5.16
C GLY A 355 11.24 -5.72 4.71
N LYS A 356 11.62 -6.38 3.61
CA LYS A 356 13.00 -6.33 3.06
C LYS A 356 13.41 -4.92 2.64
N GLN A 357 12.48 -4.11 2.17
CA GLN A 357 12.70 -2.73 1.75
C GLN A 357 13.33 -1.87 2.85
N PHE A 358 13.05 -2.13 4.14
CA PHE A 358 13.63 -1.35 5.25
C PHE A 358 15.15 -1.37 5.27
N PHE A 359 15.76 -2.54 5.04
CA PHE A 359 17.21 -2.66 4.98
C PHE A 359 17.82 -1.77 3.90
N TYR A 360 17.21 -1.76 2.71
CA TYR A 360 17.70 -0.96 1.58
C TYR A 360 17.51 0.53 1.83
N MET A 361 16.38 0.95 2.41
CA MET A 361 16.16 2.35 2.76
C MET A 361 17.21 2.88 3.74
N VAL A 362 17.59 2.06 4.73
CA VAL A 362 18.65 2.43 5.68
C VAL A 362 20.04 2.40 5.01
N LYS A 363 20.34 1.37 4.23
CA LYS A 363 21.59 1.24 3.48
C LYS A 363 21.83 2.43 2.54
N PHE A 364 20.76 3.00 1.99
CA PHE A 364 20.83 4.09 1.04
C PHE A 364 20.37 5.45 1.60
N GLY A 365 20.52 5.67 2.90
CA GLY A 365 20.61 7.01 3.46
C GLY A 365 19.60 7.41 4.51
N LEU A 366 18.52 6.63 4.76
CA LEU A 366 17.65 6.90 5.89
C LEU A 366 18.28 6.35 7.19
N THR A 367 18.02 7.01 8.31
CA THR A 367 18.23 6.36 9.61
C THR A 367 17.16 5.30 9.84
N PRO A 368 17.39 4.31 10.73
CA PRO A 368 16.36 3.31 11.05
C PRO A 368 15.02 3.95 11.49
N MET A 369 15.07 5.01 12.29
CA MET A 369 13.87 5.74 12.70
C MET A 369 13.16 6.37 11.47
N GLN A 370 13.88 6.99 10.56
CA GLN A 370 13.29 7.59 9.35
C GLN A 370 12.69 6.53 8.43
N ALA A 371 13.31 5.35 8.32
CA ALA A 371 12.73 4.23 7.56
C ALA A 371 11.41 3.74 8.19
N ILE A 372 11.34 3.63 9.53
CA ILE A 372 10.09 3.30 10.23
C ILE A 372 9.05 4.42 10.05
N GLN A 373 9.47 5.68 10.15
CA GLN A 373 8.58 6.83 9.91
C GLN A 373 8.02 6.85 8.49
N SER A 374 8.81 6.44 7.48
CA SER A 374 8.34 6.36 6.09
C SER A 374 7.17 5.39 5.92
N ALA A 375 7.16 4.27 6.67
CA ALA A 375 6.10 3.25 6.67
C ALA A 375 4.98 3.50 7.69
N THR A 376 5.00 4.62 8.41
CA THR A 376 4.02 4.94 9.46
C THR A 376 3.46 6.35 9.28
N ILE A 377 4.04 7.36 9.94
CA ILE A 377 3.49 8.73 9.92
C ILE A 377 3.59 9.38 8.54
N ASN A 378 4.65 9.13 7.77
CA ASN A 378 4.80 9.71 6.42
C ASN A 378 3.82 9.05 5.44
N ALA A 379 3.72 7.72 5.46
CA ALA A 379 2.71 7.00 4.68
C ALA A 379 1.29 7.47 5.05
N ALA A 380 1.00 7.63 6.34
CA ALA A 380 -0.30 8.14 6.79
C ALA A 380 -0.57 9.57 6.30
N ASP A 381 0.45 10.43 6.22
CA ASP A 381 0.31 11.80 5.69
C ASP A 381 0.07 11.78 4.17
N LEU A 382 0.87 10.99 3.42
CA LEU A 382 0.67 10.81 1.97
C LEU A 382 -0.74 10.30 1.65
N LEU A 383 -1.22 9.30 2.41
CA LEU A 383 -2.51 8.67 2.20
C LEU A 383 -3.71 9.45 2.80
N GLU A 384 -3.46 10.58 3.47
CA GLU A 384 -4.46 11.41 4.18
C GLU A 384 -5.18 10.66 5.32
N TRP A 385 -4.46 9.77 5.99
CA TRP A 385 -4.97 8.97 7.12
C TRP A 385 -4.30 9.31 8.44
N LYS A 386 -3.48 10.36 8.51
CA LYS A 386 -2.69 10.72 9.70
C LYS A 386 -3.51 10.95 10.97
N ASP A 387 -4.75 11.39 10.83
CA ASP A 387 -5.64 11.60 11.98
C ASP A 387 -6.27 10.29 12.49
N ARG A 388 -6.16 9.21 11.72
CA ARG A 388 -6.79 7.92 11.99
C ARG A 388 -5.81 6.82 12.36
N THR A 389 -4.59 6.84 11.83
CA THR A 389 -3.57 5.78 12.02
C THR A 389 -2.15 6.34 11.90
N GLY A 390 -1.12 5.48 11.80
CA GLY A 390 0.29 5.85 11.62
C GLY A 390 1.06 6.15 12.90
N SER A 391 0.42 6.17 14.06
CA SER A 391 1.08 6.27 15.37
C SER A 391 0.25 5.63 16.48
N ILE A 392 0.90 5.16 17.54
CA ILE A 392 0.25 4.64 18.74
C ILE A 392 -0.13 5.83 19.62
N THR A 393 -1.28 6.44 19.31
CA THR A 393 -1.75 7.67 19.96
C THR A 393 -3.24 7.54 20.29
N LYS A 394 -3.66 8.07 21.43
CA LYS A 394 -5.06 8.10 21.86
C LYS A 394 -5.99 8.59 20.76
N GLY A 395 -7.09 7.87 20.54
CA GLY A 395 -8.13 8.15 19.55
C GLY A 395 -7.88 7.53 18.17
N LYS A 396 -6.65 7.12 17.87
CA LYS A 396 -6.34 6.45 16.60
C LYS A 396 -6.76 4.98 16.61
N LEU A 397 -6.84 4.39 15.43
CA LEU A 397 -7.09 2.97 15.25
C LEU A 397 -5.99 2.14 15.91
N ALA A 398 -6.36 1.04 16.52
CA ALA A 398 -5.44 0.10 17.12
C ALA A 398 -4.83 -0.82 16.04
N ASP A 399 -4.02 -0.18 15.18
CA ASP A 399 -3.15 -0.83 14.20
C ASP A 399 -1.76 -0.91 14.84
N ILE A 400 -1.36 -2.10 15.28
CA ILE A 400 -0.17 -2.31 16.11
C ILE A 400 0.56 -3.56 15.64
N VAL A 401 1.88 -3.45 15.52
CA VAL A 401 2.74 -4.59 15.21
C VAL A 401 3.85 -4.72 16.26
N ALA A 402 4.44 -5.90 16.37
CA ALA A 402 5.62 -6.10 17.20
C ALA A 402 6.64 -7.01 16.52
N VAL A 403 7.92 -6.66 16.75
CA VAL A 403 9.09 -7.39 16.24
C VAL A 403 9.95 -7.87 17.41
N PRO A 404 10.68 -8.98 17.26
CA PRO A 404 11.70 -9.38 18.22
C PRO A 404 12.91 -8.45 18.11
N GLY A 405 13.51 -8.05 19.23
CA GLY A 405 14.71 -7.20 19.21
C GLY A 405 14.42 -5.71 19.05
N ASP A 406 15.38 -4.96 18.56
CA ASP A 406 15.34 -3.50 18.46
C ASP A 406 15.61 -3.05 17.01
N PRO A 407 14.56 -2.57 16.28
CA PRO A 407 14.70 -2.18 14.88
C PRO A 407 15.55 -0.91 14.68
N LEU A 408 15.85 -0.16 15.73
CA LEU A 408 16.74 1.00 15.65
C LEU A 408 18.22 0.59 15.67
N THR A 409 18.52 -0.62 16.19
CA THR A 409 19.85 -1.21 16.19
C THR A 409 20.08 -2.14 15.01
N ASP A 410 19.07 -2.96 14.70
CA ASP A 410 19.06 -3.87 13.56
C ASP A 410 17.71 -3.76 12.82
N ILE A 411 17.71 -3.01 11.73
CA ILE A 411 16.49 -2.77 10.95
C ILE A 411 15.95 -4.05 10.28
N THR A 412 16.78 -5.09 10.10
CA THR A 412 16.36 -6.35 9.46
C THR A 412 15.32 -7.13 10.29
N VAL A 413 15.18 -6.81 11.58
CA VAL A 413 14.11 -7.41 12.40
C VAL A 413 12.71 -7.05 11.91
N MET A 414 12.58 -5.98 11.09
CA MET A 414 11.32 -5.60 10.44
C MET A 414 10.82 -6.64 9.43
N GLU A 415 11.68 -7.55 8.97
CA GLU A 415 11.28 -8.72 8.17
C GLU A 415 10.64 -9.84 9.01
N LYS A 416 10.69 -9.72 10.35
CA LYS A 416 10.31 -10.77 11.31
C LYS A 416 9.18 -10.31 12.23
N VAL A 417 8.14 -9.66 11.66
CA VAL A 417 6.98 -9.25 12.45
C VAL A 417 6.31 -10.49 13.06
N LYS A 418 6.14 -10.49 14.38
CA LYS A 418 5.63 -11.61 15.18
C LYS A 418 4.26 -11.37 15.79
N PHE A 419 3.83 -10.11 15.83
CA PHE A 419 2.51 -9.73 16.28
C PHE A 419 1.91 -8.72 15.31
N VAL A 420 0.63 -8.93 14.95
CA VAL A 420 -0.12 -8.01 14.06
C VAL A 420 -1.53 -7.84 14.61
N MET A 421 -1.88 -6.60 14.89
CA MET A 421 -3.22 -6.16 15.22
C MET A 421 -3.66 -5.09 14.22
N LYS A 422 -4.86 -5.23 13.67
CA LYS A 422 -5.51 -4.22 12.83
C LYS A 422 -6.89 -3.93 13.41
N GLU A 423 -7.16 -2.66 13.70
CA GLU A 423 -8.44 -2.21 14.29
C GLU A 423 -8.82 -3.03 15.54
N GLY A 424 -7.84 -3.25 16.43
CA GLY A 424 -8.04 -3.99 17.68
C GLY A 424 -8.23 -5.51 17.53
N THR A 425 -8.26 -6.03 16.32
CA THR A 425 -8.32 -7.48 16.03
C THR A 425 -6.93 -8.04 15.82
N VAL A 426 -6.57 -9.10 16.55
CA VAL A 426 -5.28 -9.79 16.40
C VAL A 426 -5.36 -10.77 15.23
N TYR A 427 -4.47 -10.60 14.26
CA TYR A 427 -4.34 -11.47 13.08
C TYR A 427 -3.15 -12.43 13.19
N LYS A 428 -2.12 -12.03 13.94
CA LYS A 428 -0.92 -12.83 14.18
C LYS A 428 -0.42 -12.60 15.60
N ASN A 429 -0.09 -13.66 16.32
CA ASN A 429 0.61 -13.59 17.60
C ASN A 429 1.51 -14.83 17.77
N GLU A 430 2.80 -14.63 17.53
CA GLU A 430 3.84 -15.66 17.67
C GLU A 430 4.79 -15.34 18.84
N LEU A 431 4.49 -14.34 19.67
CA LEU A 431 5.30 -13.90 20.82
C LEU A 431 4.80 -14.48 22.15
N GLY A 432 3.56 -14.94 22.22
CA GLY A 432 2.92 -15.47 23.42
C GLY A 432 2.81 -17.01 23.46
N LYS A 433 3.69 -17.72 22.77
CA LYS A 433 3.77 -19.19 22.81
C LYS A 433 5.02 -19.65 23.53
#